data_f1b96d3a8dca09c9a4f9d18c54a69a95
#
_entry.id   f1b96d3a8dca09c9a4f9d18c54a69a95
#
_cell.length_a   1.000
_cell.length_b   1.000
_cell.length_c   1.000
_cell.angle_alpha   90.00
_cell.angle_beta   90.00
_cell.angle_gamma   90.00
#
_symmetry.space_group_name_H-M   'P 1'
#
loop_
_entity.id
_entity.type
_entity.pdbx_description
1 polymer ?
#
loop_
_entity_poly.entity_id
_entity_poly.type
_entity_poly.pdbx_seq_one_letter_code
_entity_poly.pdbx_strand_id
1 'polypeptide(L)'
;MSIRRIDVGPRMSQIVIHGNTVYLAGQVGTPGASVGEQTKSILATIDELLAKAGTDKTKILQAIIWLADMSTFAEMNAEWDKWVPQGNTPARATGEAKLAGPEYTVEIIITAAI
;
A
#
# COMPACT_ATOMS: atom_id res chain seq x y z
N MET A 1 -21.57 -11.96 -8.80
CA MET A 1 -21.05 -10.59 -8.62
C MET A 1 -20.11 -10.26 -9.76
N SER A 2 -20.24 -9.05 -10.28
CA SER A 2 -19.31 -8.57 -11.29
C SER A 2 -17.99 -8.14 -10.64
N ILE A 3 -16.94 -8.15 -11.44
CA ILE A 3 -15.63 -7.65 -11.04
C ILE A 3 -15.43 -6.30 -11.74
N ARG A 4 -15.08 -5.27 -10.97
CA ARG A 4 -14.71 -3.96 -11.50
C ARG A 4 -13.21 -3.79 -11.42
N ARG A 5 -12.64 -3.24 -12.49
CA ARG A 5 -11.21 -2.96 -12.55
C ARG A 5 -11.00 -1.50 -12.91
N ILE A 6 -10.08 -0.85 -12.23
CA ILE A 6 -9.76 0.58 -12.40
C ILE A 6 -8.27 0.73 -12.66
N ASP A 7 -7.91 1.64 -13.55
CA ASP A 7 -6.53 1.86 -13.99
C ASP A 7 -5.93 0.56 -14.54
N VAL A 8 -6.62 0.00 -15.52
CA VAL A 8 -6.25 -1.26 -16.17
C VAL A 8 -5.07 -1.04 -17.09
N GLY A 9 -3.99 -1.78 -16.87
CA GLY A 9 -2.83 -1.80 -17.73
C GLY A 9 -2.67 -3.15 -18.42
N PRO A 10 -1.69 -3.28 -19.32
CA PRO A 10 -1.47 -4.55 -20.05
C PRO A 10 -0.95 -5.68 -19.17
N ARG A 11 -0.37 -5.34 -18.01
CA ARG A 11 0.18 -6.34 -17.09
C ARG A 11 -0.67 -6.52 -15.85
N MET A 12 -1.28 -5.44 -15.36
CA MET A 12 -2.08 -5.50 -14.13
C MET A 12 -3.02 -4.29 -14.05
N SER A 13 -4.00 -4.40 -13.16
CA SER A 13 -4.87 -3.27 -12.76
C SER A 13 -4.38 -2.72 -11.43
N GLN A 14 -4.49 -1.43 -11.21
CA GLN A 14 -4.16 -0.82 -9.92
C GLN A 14 -5.20 -1.15 -8.85
N ILE A 15 -6.46 -1.28 -9.25
CA ILE A 15 -7.58 -1.54 -8.34
C ILE A 15 -8.46 -2.63 -8.92
N VAL A 16 -8.80 -3.63 -8.09
CA VAL A 16 -9.82 -4.64 -8.42
C VAL A 16 -10.85 -4.63 -7.31
N ILE A 17 -12.13 -4.55 -7.68
CA ILE A 17 -13.24 -4.55 -6.73
C ILE A 17 -14.14 -5.75 -7.03
N HIS A 18 -14.40 -6.55 -5.99
CA HIS A 18 -15.31 -7.68 -6.06
C HIS A 18 -16.19 -7.68 -4.81
N GLY A 19 -17.50 -7.51 -5.00
CA GLY A 19 -18.41 -7.33 -3.88
C GLY A 19 -18.05 -6.06 -3.10
N ASN A 20 -17.84 -6.21 -1.79
CA ASN A 20 -17.46 -5.12 -0.91
C ASN A 20 -15.95 -5.11 -0.60
N THR A 21 -15.14 -5.83 -1.38
CA THR A 21 -13.70 -5.92 -1.16
C THR A 21 -12.93 -5.23 -2.28
N VAL A 22 -11.95 -4.43 -1.89
CA VAL A 22 -11.06 -3.69 -2.78
C VAL A 22 -9.65 -4.26 -2.62
N TYR A 23 -9.05 -4.63 -3.75
CA TYR A 23 -7.66 -5.09 -3.80
C TYR A 23 -6.84 -4.04 -4.55
N LEU A 24 -5.81 -3.50 -3.91
CA LEU A 24 -4.86 -2.62 -4.58
C LEU A 24 -3.64 -3.42 -5.00
N ALA A 25 -3.08 -3.07 -6.14
CA ALA A 25 -1.77 -3.58 -6.55
C ALA A 25 -0.71 -3.08 -5.55
N GLY A 26 0.42 -3.80 -5.46
CA GLY A 26 1.55 -3.35 -4.65
C GLY A 26 2.06 -2.00 -5.11
N GLN A 27 2.25 -1.07 -4.17
CA GLN A 27 2.70 0.28 -4.45
C GLN A 27 4.14 0.46 -4.00
N VAL A 28 4.93 1.07 -4.87
CA VAL A 28 6.30 1.51 -4.56
C VAL A 28 6.36 3.02 -4.62
N GLY A 29 7.34 3.60 -3.93
CA GLY A 29 7.46 5.04 -3.81
C GLY A 29 8.43 5.67 -4.79
N THR A 30 8.87 6.88 -4.48
CA THR A 30 9.83 7.62 -5.30
C THR A 30 11.17 6.88 -5.35
N PRO A 31 11.61 6.42 -6.54
CA PRO A 31 12.84 5.64 -6.63
C PRO A 31 14.05 6.44 -6.17
N GLY A 32 14.95 5.80 -5.40
CA GLY A 32 16.17 6.41 -4.90
C GLY A 32 16.01 7.28 -3.66
N ALA A 33 14.77 7.56 -3.24
CA ALA A 33 14.51 8.33 -2.01
C ALA A 33 14.77 7.47 -0.77
N SER A 34 14.82 8.11 0.42
CA SER A 34 14.95 7.39 1.69
C SER A 34 13.74 6.50 1.95
N VAL A 35 13.89 5.53 2.85
CA VAL A 35 12.78 4.66 3.25
C VAL A 35 11.59 5.49 3.76
N GLY A 36 11.83 6.50 4.59
CA GLY A 36 10.77 7.37 5.07
C GLY A 36 10.06 8.12 3.95
N GLU A 37 10.80 8.69 3.02
CA GLU A 37 10.21 9.40 1.87
C GLU A 37 9.47 8.45 0.94
N GLN A 38 9.99 7.25 0.68
CA GLN A 38 9.29 6.25 -0.11
C GLN A 38 8.00 5.83 0.57
N THR A 39 8.02 5.56 1.87
CA THR A 39 6.83 5.21 2.63
C THR A 39 5.78 6.32 2.52
N LYS A 40 6.19 7.56 2.72
CA LYS A 40 5.29 8.72 2.64
C LYS A 40 4.61 8.82 1.26
N SER A 41 5.38 8.68 0.18
CA SER A 41 4.82 8.75 -1.17
C SER A 41 3.88 7.57 -1.48
N ILE A 42 4.21 6.37 -0.98
CA ILE A 42 3.34 5.19 -1.11
C ILE A 42 1.99 5.43 -0.42
N LEU A 43 2.02 5.92 0.81
CA LEU A 43 0.80 6.13 1.59
C LEU A 43 -0.10 7.20 0.95
N ALA A 44 0.48 8.24 0.36
CA ALA A 44 -0.28 9.24 -0.39
C ALA A 44 -0.95 8.62 -1.62
N THR A 45 -0.25 7.75 -2.35
CA THR A 45 -0.80 7.03 -3.50
C THR A 45 -1.94 6.10 -3.08
N ILE A 46 -1.77 5.40 -1.96
CA ILE A 46 -2.82 4.52 -1.42
C ILE A 46 -4.09 5.32 -1.10
N ASP A 47 -3.96 6.49 -0.48
CA ASP A 47 -5.11 7.37 -0.23
C ASP A 47 -5.84 7.71 -1.53
N GLU A 48 -5.12 8.05 -2.59
CA GLU A 48 -5.71 8.36 -3.89
C GLU A 48 -6.43 7.16 -4.51
N LEU A 49 -5.81 5.98 -4.47
CA LEU A 49 -6.41 4.76 -5.03
C LEU A 49 -7.66 4.35 -4.26
N LEU A 50 -7.63 4.44 -2.93
CA LEU A 50 -8.80 4.14 -2.11
C LEU A 50 -9.96 5.09 -2.42
N ALA A 51 -9.68 6.38 -2.61
CA ALA A 51 -10.70 7.36 -3.00
C ALA A 51 -11.31 7.02 -4.36
N LYS A 52 -10.50 6.63 -5.35
CA LYS A 52 -10.99 6.16 -6.65
C LYS A 52 -11.90 4.95 -6.53
N ALA A 53 -11.62 4.07 -5.58
CA ALA A 53 -12.42 2.87 -5.34
C ALA A 53 -13.71 3.16 -4.56
N GLY A 54 -13.87 4.37 -4.04
CA GLY A 54 -15.04 4.76 -3.25
C GLY A 54 -14.94 4.40 -1.78
N THR A 55 -13.73 4.30 -1.24
CA THR A 55 -13.49 3.99 0.16
C THR A 55 -12.38 4.89 0.73
N ASP A 56 -11.89 4.59 1.91
CA ASP A 56 -10.84 5.36 2.57
C ASP A 56 -10.03 4.46 3.52
N LYS A 57 -8.97 5.01 4.09
CA LYS A 57 -8.04 4.24 4.92
C LYS A 57 -8.63 3.73 6.23
N THR A 58 -9.76 4.25 6.69
CA THR A 58 -10.42 3.72 7.89
C THR A 58 -11.03 2.33 7.64
N LYS A 59 -11.12 1.92 6.38
CA LYS A 59 -11.71 0.64 5.97
C LYS A 59 -10.69 -0.35 5.42
N ILE A 60 -9.41 -0.11 5.64
CA ILE A 60 -8.37 -1.06 5.27
C ILE A 60 -8.47 -2.30 6.17
N LEU A 61 -8.51 -3.47 5.54
CA LEU A 61 -8.60 -4.75 6.23
C LEU A 61 -7.22 -5.33 6.51
N GLN A 62 -6.33 -5.23 5.53
CA GLN A 62 -5.00 -5.83 5.62
C GLN A 62 -3.98 -5.00 4.85
N ALA A 63 -2.79 -4.90 5.42
CA ALA A 63 -1.62 -4.33 4.78
C ALA A 63 -0.47 -5.33 4.86
N ILE A 64 0.20 -5.56 3.72
CA ILE A 64 1.43 -6.33 3.67
C ILE A 64 2.52 -5.38 3.23
N ILE A 65 3.60 -5.30 4.00
CA ILE A 65 4.73 -4.41 3.74
C ILE A 65 5.97 -5.23 3.50
N TRP A 66 6.63 -4.99 2.36
CA TRP A 66 7.93 -5.56 2.05
C TRP A 66 8.99 -4.48 2.15
N LEU A 67 10.04 -4.76 2.91
CA LEU A 67 11.23 -3.89 3.04
C LEU A 67 12.42 -4.59 2.39
N ALA A 68 13.21 -3.85 1.63
CA ALA A 68 14.44 -4.39 1.07
C ALA A 68 15.47 -4.74 2.17
N ASP A 69 15.35 -4.08 3.34
CA ASP A 69 16.23 -4.27 4.49
C ASP A 69 15.42 -4.05 5.77
N MET A 70 15.27 -5.09 6.60
CA MET A 70 14.50 -5.00 7.84
C MET A 70 15.12 -4.08 8.89
N SER A 71 16.40 -3.69 8.74
CA SER A 71 16.99 -2.69 9.63
C SER A 71 16.31 -1.33 9.49
N THR A 72 15.52 -1.11 8.42
CA THR A 72 14.79 0.14 8.18
C THR A 72 13.36 0.11 8.70
N PHE A 73 12.99 -0.91 9.47
CA PHE A 73 11.64 -1.12 10.01
C PHE A 73 11.15 0.11 10.81
N ALA A 74 11.98 0.63 11.70
CA ALA A 74 11.63 1.80 12.53
C ALA A 74 11.40 3.05 11.67
N GLU A 75 12.20 3.26 10.65
CA GLU A 75 12.06 4.41 9.74
C GLU A 75 10.74 4.34 8.97
N MET A 76 10.37 3.16 8.47
CA MET A 76 9.08 2.94 7.81
C MET A 76 7.94 3.17 8.80
N ASN A 77 8.02 2.59 9.98
CA ASN A 77 6.96 2.71 11.00
C ASN A 77 6.74 4.16 11.44
N ALA A 78 7.77 5.00 11.46
CA ALA A 78 7.61 6.41 11.81
C ALA A 78 6.61 7.12 10.88
N GLU A 79 6.63 6.81 9.59
CA GLU A 79 5.69 7.38 8.63
C GLU A 79 4.33 6.68 8.67
N TRP A 80 4.32 5.37 8.83
CA TRP A 80 3.09 4.58 8.98
C TRP A 80 2.27 5.07 10.18
N ASP A 81 2.92 5.26 11.33
CA ASP A 81 2.25 5.66 12.57
C ASP A 81 1.57 7.03 12.47
N LYS A 82 2.12 7.94 11.66
CA LYS A 82 1.49 9.25 11.41
C LYS A 82 0.27 9.15 10.51
N TRP A 83 0.19 8.11 9.69
CA TRP A 83 -0.81 7.97 8.63
C TRP A 83 -1.97 7.06 9.03
N VAL A 84 -1.68 5.94 9.70
CA VAL A 84 -2.69 4.92 10.01
C VAL A 84 -3.74 5.49 10.98
N PRO A 85 -5.05 5.31 10.69
CA PRO A 85 -6.08 5.87 11.56
C PRO A 85 -6.15 5.10 12.88
N GLN A 86 -5.90 5.80 13.99
CA GLN A 86 -5.98 5.20 15.32
C GLN A 86 -7.41 4.74 15.62
N GLY A 87 -7.54 3.55 16.19
CA GLY A 87 -8.82 2.92 16.42
C GLY A 87 -9.35 2.10 15.25
N ASN A 88 -8.76 2.27 14.04
CA ASN A 88 -9.16 1.55 12.83
C ASN A 88 -7.92 1.03 12.09
N THR A 89 -6.95 0.52 12.85
CA THR A 89 -5.73 -0.03 12.25
C THR A 89 -6.00 -1.38 11.58
N PRO A 90 -5.39 -1.65 10.41
CA PRO A 90 -5.57 -2.92 9.72
C PRO A 90 -4.75 -4.05 10.36
N ALA A 91 -5.09 -5.28 10.02
CA ALA A 91 -4.15 -6.38 10.20
C ALA A 91 -2.93 -6.13 9.33
N ARG A 92 -1.72 -6.37 9.85
CA ARG A 92 -0.49 -6.03 9.13
C ARG A 92 0.57 -7.11 9.28
N ALA A 93 1.30 -7.36 8.21
CA ALA A 93 2.52 -8.16 8.22
C ALA A 93 3.62 -7.37 7.51
N THR A 94 4.84 -7.46 8.02
CA THR A 94 6.01 -6.83 7.41
C THR A 94 7.13 -7.85 7.33
N GLY A 95 7.78 -7.93 6.17
CA GLY A 95 8.90 -8.84 5.95
C GLY A 95 9.93 -8.22 5.02
N GLU A 96 11.02 -8.96 4.78
CA GLU A 96 12.09 -8.54 3.90
C GLU A 96 11.98 -9.25 2.56
N ALA A 97 12.16 -8.53 1.48
CA ALA A 97 12.16 -9.08 0.13
C ALA A 97 12.93 -8.18 -0.82
N LYS A 98 13.52 -8.76 -1.85
CA LYS A 98 14.04 -7.99 -2.98
C LYS A 98 12.86 -7.43 -3.76
N LEU A 99 12.93 -6.14 -4.08
CA LEU A 99 11.90 -5.46 -4.85
C LEU A 99 12.28 -5.38 -6.33
N ALA A 100 11.50 -4.63 -7.12
CA ALA A 100 11.67 -4.60 -8.57
C ALA A 100 13.03 -4.03 -9.03
N GLY A 101 13.68 -3.23 -8.18
CA GLY A 101 15.01 -2.69 -8.46
C GLY A 101 15.65 -2.16 -7.18
N PRO A 102 16.98 -1.92 -7.17
CA PRO A 102 17.69 -1.48 -5.96
C PRO A 102 17.28 -0.08 -5.50
N GLU A 103 16.65 0.71 -6.36
CA GLU A 103 16.12 2.03 -6.05
C GLU A 103 14.83 1.99 -5.24
N TYR A 104 14.17 0.83 -5.14
CA TYR A 104 12.95 0.64 -4.35
C TYR A 104 13.27 -0.09 -3.06
N THR A 105 12.90 0.50 -1.93
CA THR A 105 13.20 -0.04 -0.61
C THR A 105 11.96 -0.40 0.20
N VAL A 106 10.78 0.02 -0.25
CA VAL A 106 9.48 -0.27 0.40
C VAL A 106 8.45 -0.59 -0.66
N GLU A 107 7.62 -1.61 -0.39
CA GLU A 107 6.40 -1.88 -1.16
C GLU A 107 5.27 -2.18 -0.19
N ILE A 108 4.07 -1.64 -0.46
CA ILE A 108 2.90 -1.85 0.40
C ILE A 108 1.74 -2.36 -0.45
N ILE A 109 1.10 -3.44 0.04
CA ILE A 109 -0.03 -4.10 -0.60
C ILE A 109 -1.23 -3.97 0.32
N ILE A 110 -2.34 -3.43 -0.19
CA ILE A 110 -3.53 -3.10 0.61
C ILE A 110 -4.74 -3.88 0.13
N THR A 111 -5.52 -4.40 1.07
CA THR A 111 -6.87 -4.91 0.88
C THR A 111 -7.81 -4.12 1.78
N ALA A 112 -8.93 -3.65 1.25
CA ALA A 112 -9.86 -2.80 1.98
C ALA A 112 -11.31 -3.22 1.76
N ALA A 113 -12.21 -2.71 2.61
CA ALA A 113 -13.64 -2.81 2.43
C ALA A 113 -14.18 -1.51 1.82
N ILE A 114 -15.36 -1.60 1.24
CA ILE A 114 -16.12 -0.43 0.81
C ILE A 114 -17.15 -0.09 1.89
#